data_2be77a1e014733ebe72e421f998d896c
#
_entry.id   2be77a1e014733ebe72e421f998d896c
#
_cell.length_a   1.000
_cell.length_b   1.000
_cell.length_c   1.000
_cell.angle_alpha   90.00
_cell.angle_beta   90.00
_cell.angle_gamma   90.00
#
_symmetry.space_group_name_H-M   'P 1'
#
loop_
_entity.id
_entity.type
_entity.pdbx_description
1 polymer ?
#
loop_
_entity_poly.entity_id
_entity_poly.type
_entity_poly.pdbx_seq_one_letter_code
_entity_poly.pdbx_strand_id
1 'polypeptide(L)'
;MMATRLKQFGLLLFSMLICGVAFFQMFERTTGGFPQNYLWMLAFVGALFLTSWGLPLRFQPYANQAIMCCVMVLTGTGIMMIARIDQDSNTSVAFKQLLWLSIALVLANLLVIFMKDYRVLRRFSYVSMVIGLVLLLSPMLPVIGSEQYGARIWVKIPGLGSFQPSEFAKLFLAFFFASYLYDHRDQLAVGGKKVLGLQLPRI
;
A
#
# COMPACT_ATOMS: atom_id res chain seq x y z
N MET A 1 -15.69 -18.27 14.00
CA MET A 1 -14.57 -18.07 13.07
C MET A 1 -14.93 -18.32 11.61
N MET A 2 -15.51 -19.46 11.27
CA MET A 2 -15.85 -19.79 9.87
C MET A 2 -16.89 -18.84 9.24
N ALA A 3 -17.94 -18.48 9.97
CA ALA A 3 -18.96 -17.52 9.51
C ALA A 3 -18.40 -16.11 9.22
N THR A 4 -17.42 -15.66 10.00
CA THR A 4 -16.77 -14.36 9.78
C THR A 4 -15.92 -14.38 8.51
N ARG A 5 -15.20 -15.48 8.26
CA ARG A 5 -14.39 -15.65 7.05
C ARG A 5 -15.23 -15.71 5.78
N LEU A 6 -16.39 -16.40 5.85
CA LEU A 6 -17.33 -16.45 4.73
C LEU A 6 -17.89 -15.06 4.40
N LYS A 7 -18.23 -14.28 5.42
CA LYS A 7 -18.66 -12.87 5.23
C LYS A 7 -17.56 -12.00 4.60
N GLN A 8 -16.32 -12.14 5.04
CA GLN A 8 -15.18 -11.41 4.47
C GLN A 8 -14.91 -11.82 3.02
N PHE A 9 -15.04 -13.11 2.69
CA PHE A 9 -14.95 -13.57 1.30
C PHE A 9 -16.08 -13.02 0.43
N GLY A 10 -17.32 -13.03 0.93
CA GLY A 10 -18.45 -12.40 0.25
C GLY A 10 -18.23 -10.92 -0.01
N LEU A 11 -17.66 -10.19 0.96
CA LEU A 11 -17.28 -8.78 0.78
C LEU A 11 -16.21 -8.60 -0.29
N LEU A 12 -15.21 -9.47 -0.36
CA LEU A 12 -14.20 -9.41 -1.42
C LEU A 12 -14.82 -9.60 -2.81
N LEU A 13 -15.65 -10.65 -2.97
CA LEU A 13 -16.34 -10.89 -4.23
C LEU A 13 -17.25 -9.72 -4.61
N PHE A 14 -17.95 -9.12 -3.65
CA PHE A 14 -18.78 -7.94 -3.88
C PHE A 14 -17.93 -6.74 -4.31
N SER A 15 -16.77 -6.53 -3.70
CA SER A 15 -15.81 -5.50 -4.10
C SER A 15 -15.30 -5.70 -5.52
N MET A 16 -14.97 -6.95 -5.89
CA MET A 16 -14.56 -7.30 -7.26
C MET A 16 -15.68 -7.04 -8.27
N LEU A 17 -16.92 -7.38 -7.91
CA LEU A 17 -18.09 -7.15 -8.76
C LEU A 17 -18.33 -5.66 -8.98
N ILE A 18 -18.29 -4.85 -7.92
CA ILE A 18 -18.42 -3.39 -8.04
C ILE A 18 -17.37 -2.82 -8.98
N CYS A 19 -16.10 -3.15 -8.78
CA CYS A 19 -15.03 -2.66 -9.64
C CYS A 19 -15.17 -3.16 -11.07
N GLY A 20 -15.52 -4.44 -11.27
CA GLY A 20 -15.71 -5.01 -12.60
C GLY A 20 -16.84 -4.34 -13.36
N VAL A 21 -18.01 -4.13 -12.72
CA VAL A 21 -19.16 -3.44 -13.33
C VAL A 21 -18.80 -1.98 -13.65
N ALA A 22 -18.10 -1.29 -12.75
CA ALA A 22 -17.68 0.09 -12.97
C ALA A 22 -16.73 0.23 -14.18
N PHE A 23 -15.73 -0.66 -14.29
CA PHE A 23 -14.86 -0.71 -15.47
C PHE A 23 -15.63 -1.03 -16.74
N PHE A 24 -16.52 -2.03 -16.69
CA PHE A 24 -17.33 -2.40 -17.86
C PHE A 24 -18.17 -1.23 -18.35
N GLN A 25 -18.92 -0.58 -17.47
CA GLN A 25 -19.76 0.57 -17.83
C GLN A 25 -18.95 1.75 -18.38
N MET A 26 -17.76 1.98 -17.81
CA MET A 26 -16.89 3.05 -18.28
C MET A 26 -16.44 2.79 -19.73
N PHE A 27 -15.91 1.60 -20.02
CA PHE A 27 -15.41 1.27 -21.35
C PHE A 27 -16.53 1.17 -22.40
N GLU A 28 -17.70 0.63 -22.04
CA GLU A 28 -18.83 0.55 -22.96
C GLU A 28 -19.31 1.93 -23.41
N ARG A 29 -19.35 2.90 -22.49
CA ARG A 29 -19.77 4.27 -22.80
C ARG A 29 -18.74 5.08 -23.58
N THR A 30 -17.47 4.77 -23.47
CA THR A 30 -16.39 5.60 -24.03
C THR A 30 -15.84 5.03 -25.33
N THR A 31 -15.68 3.72 -25.45
CA THR A 31 -15.06 3.06 -26.61
C THR A 31 -16.01 2.15 -27.39
N GLY A 32 -17.24 1.95 -26.88
CA GLY A 32 -18.22 1.04 -27.49
C GLY A 32 -17.85 -0.44 -27.34
N GLY A 33 -16.85 -0.77 -26.53
CA GLY A 33 -16.42 -2.13 -26.23
C GLY A 33 -15.28 -2.19 -25.23
N PHE A 34 -15.11 -3.35 -24.59
CA PHE A 34 -14.08 -3.54 -23.58
C PHE A 34 -12.75 -3.96 -24.24
N PRO A 35 -11.64 -3.19 -24.07
CA PRO A 35 -10.37 -3.55 -24.65
C PRO A 35 -9.85 -4.87 -24.07
N GLN A 36 -9.49 -5.83 -24.92
CA GLN A 36 -9.08 -7.18 -24.49
C GLN A 36 -7.86 -7.17 -23.58
N ASN A 37 -6.92 -6.25 -23.79
CA ASN A 37 -5.73 -6.09 -22.93
C ASN A 37 -6.10 -5.75 -21.49
N TYR A 38 -7.09 -4.90 -21.26
CA TYR A 38 -7.58 -4.56 -19.92
C TYR A 38 -8.32 -5.73 -19.29
N LEU A 39 -9.06 -6.53 -20.06
CA LEU A 39 -9.77 -7.69 -19.55
C LEU A 39 -8.79 -8.72 -18.94
N TRP A 40 -7.73 -9.06 -19.65
CA TRP A 40 -6.72 -9.98 -19.14
C TRP A 40 -6.00 -9.43 -17.92
N MET A 41 -5.67 -8.15 -17.93
CA MET A 41 -4.99 -7.52 -16.81
C MET A 41 -5.87 -7.43 -15.56
N LEU A 42 -7.15 -7.09 -15.71
CA LEU A 42 -8.12 -7.07 -14.59
C LEU A 42 -8.38 -8.48 -14.06
N ALA A 43 -8.48 -9.49 -14.91
CA ALA A 43 -8.60 -10.88 -14.49
C ALA A 43 -7.38 -11.34 -13.68
N PHE A 44 -6.18 -10.98 -14.13
CA PHE A 44 -4.93 -11.26 -13.42
C PHE A 44 -4.86 -10.56 -12.05
N VAL A 45 -5.17 -9.27 -11.98
CA VAL A 45 -5.24 -8.51 -10.71
C VAL A 45 -6.31 -9.10 -9.78
N GLY A 46 -7.47 -9.47 -10.32
CA GLY A 46 -8.51 -10.15 -9.54
C GLY A 46 -8.03 -11.47 -8.93
N ALA A 47 -7.32 -12.28 -9.73
CA ALA A 47 -6.70 -13.52 -9.22
C ALA A 47 -5.66 -13.24 -8.12
N LEU A 48 -4.85 -12.17 -8.26
CA LEU A 48 -3.91 -11.74 -7.22
C LEU A 48 -4.61 -11.29 -5.93
N PHE A 49 -5.75 -10.61 -6.01
CA PHE A 49 -6.54 -10.28 -4.82
C PHE A 49 -7.12 -11.52 -4.14
N LEU A 50 -7.59 -12.52 -4.91
CA LEU A 50 -8.05 -13.79 -4.36
C LEU A 50 -6.92 -14.54 -3.65
N THR A 51 -5.72 -14.59 -4.23
CA THR A 51 -4.56 -15.19 -3.58
C THR A 51 -4.14 -14.41 -2.33
N SER A 52 -4.15 -13.08 -2.38
CA SER A 52 -3.84 -12.22 -1.22
C SER A 52 -4.87 -12.35 -0.09
N TRP A 53 -6.09 -12.74 -0.41
CA TRP A 53 -7.09 -13.10 0.61
C TRP A 53 -6.85 -14.51 1.16
N GLY A 54 -6.50 -15.48 0.30
CA GLY A 54 -6.34 -16.88 0.66
C GLY A 54 -5.05 -17.21 1.44
N LEU A 55 -3.93 -16.58 1.07
CA LEU A 55 -2.62 -16.85 1.69
C LEU A 55 -2.59 -16.58 3.21
N PRO A 56 -3.10 -15.44 3.72
CA PRO A 56 -3.11 -15.18 5.16
C PRO A 56 -3.96 -16.19 5.95
N LEU A 57 -4.95 -16.85 5.33
CA LEU A 57 -5.72 -17.89 6.01
C LEU A 57 -4.83 -19.05 6.47
N ARG A 58 -3.77 -19.33 5.72
CA ARG A 58 -2.84 -20.42 6.02
C ARG A 58 -1.67 -19.97 6.88
N PHE A 59 -1.09 -18.82 6.58
CA PHE A 59 0.13 -18.33 7.22
C PHE A 59 -0.11 -17.41 8.42
N GLN A 60 -1.23 -16.69 8.42
CA GLN A 60 -1.59 -15.72 9.47
C GLN A 60 -3.09 -15.80 9.81
N PRO A 61 -3.53 -16.86 10.51
CA PRO A 61 -4.95 -17.15 10.72
C PRO A 61 -5.70 -16.08 11.54
N TYR A 62 -5.00 -15.21 12.24
CA TYR A 62 -5.59 -14.12 13.03
C TYR A 62 -5.66 -12.77 12.30
N ALA A 63 -5.12 -12.68 11.07
CA ALA A 63 -5.16 -11.45 10.29
C ALA A 63 -6.60 -11.09 9.88
N ASN A 64 -6.93 -9.79 9.96
CA ASN A 64 -8.23 -9.29 9.50
C ASN A 64 -8.22 -9.12 7.98
N GLN A 65 -8.99 -9.95 7.31
CA GLN A 65 -9.05 -10.02 5.85
C GLN A 65 -9.92 -8.93 5.21
N ALA A 66 -10.71 -8.19 6.01
CA ALA A 66 -11.54 -7.09 5.51
C ALA A 66 -10.70 -5.95 4.89
N ILE A 67 -9.43 -5.83 5.29
CA ILE A 67 -8.48 -4.86 4.73
C ILE A 67 -8.34 -5.06 3.21
N MET A 68 -8.31 -6.32 2.73
CA MET A 68 -8.19 -6.60 1.30
C MET A 68 -9.40 -6.11 0.49
N CYS A 69 -10.61 -6.16 1.08
CA CYS A 69 -11.81 -5.62 0.44
C CYS A 69 -11.70 -4.10 0.26
N CYS A 70 -11.25 -3.39 1.29
CA CYS A 70 -11.04 -1.94 1.22
C CYS A 70 -9.95 -1.56 0.20
N VAL A 71 -8.85 -2.28 0.19
CA VAL A 71 -7.76 -2.07 -0.79
C VAL A 71 -8.27 -2.29 -2.21
N MET A 72 -9.06 -3.34 -2.44
CA MET A 72 -9.65 -3.64 -3.76
C MET A 72 -10.54 -2.49 -4.26
N VAL A 73 -11.45 -1.99 -3.43
CA VAL A 73 -12.35 -0.90 -3.82
C VAL A 73 -11.57 0.38 -4.09
N LEU A 74 -10.65 0.76 -3.20
CA LEU A 74 -9.88 1.99 -3.33
C LEU A 74 -8.96 1.97 -4.56
N THR A 75 -8.23 0.88 -4.77
CA THR A 75 -7.34 0.77 -5.93
C THR A 75 -8.12 0.60 -7.23
N GLY A 76 -9.21 -0.18 -7.22
CA GLY A 76 -10.07 -0.38 -8.38
C GLY A 76 -10.71 0.92 -8.85
N THR A 77 -11.32 1.69 -7.94
CA THR A 77 -11.92 2.99 -8.27
C THR A 77 -10.89 4.01 -8.72
N GLY A 78 -9.70 4.05 -8.06
CA GLY A 78 -8.61 4.93 -8.45
C GLY A 78 -8.12 4.66 -9.88
N ILE A 79 -7.86 3.39 -10.21
CA ILE A 79 -7.38 3.01 -11.55
C ILE A 79 -8.48 3.23 -12.62
N MET A 80 -9.76 3.01 -12.28
CA MET A 80 -10.88 3.30 -13.18
C MET A 80 -10.91 4.80 -13.54
N MET A 81 -10.73 5.69 -12.56
CA MET A 81 -10.69 7.13 -12.81
C MET A 81 -9.50 7.54 -13.68
N ILE A 82 -8.33 6.95 -13.46
CA ILE A 82 -7.15 7.16 -14.30
C ILE A 82 -7.42 6.65 -15.72
N ALA A 83 -8.03 5.48 -15.87
CA ALA A 83 -8.37 4.91 -17.18
C ALA A 83 -9.35 5.80 -17.95
N ARG A 84 -10.27 6.49 -17.26
CA ARG A 84 -11.15 7.48 -17.87
C ARG A 84 -10.38 8.68 -18.43
N ILE A 85 -9.43 9.22 -17.66
CA ILE A 85 -8.60 10.35 -18.06
C ILE A 85 -7.67 9.96 -19.22
N ASP A 86 -7.13 8.73 -19.19
CA ASP A 86 -6.27 8.21 -20.26
C ASP A 86 -6.96 8.18 -21.61
N GLN A 87 -8.25 7.90 -21.65
CA GLN A 87 -9.03 7.88 -22.91
C GLN A 87 -9.13 9.29 -23.52
N ASP A 88 -9.30 10.31 -22.69
CA ASP A 88 -9.39 11.70 -23.15
C ASP A 88 -8.02 12.24 -23.59
N SER A 89 -6.93 11.76 -22.99
CA SER A 89 -5.55 12.24 -23.23
C SER A 89 -4.71 11.32 -24.10
N ASN A 90 -5.26 10.19 -24.56
CA ASN A 90 -4.56 9.17 -25.35
C ASN A 90 -3.25 8.67 -24.69
N THR A 91 -3.26 8.50 -23.37
CA THR A 91 -2.15 8.00 -22.56
C THR A 91 -2.41 6.56 -22.11
N SER A 92 -1.44 5.93 -21.49
CA SER A 92 -1.55 4.55 -20.98
C SER A 92 -1.14 4.45 -19.49
N VAL A 93 -1.46 5.46 -18.70
CA VAL A 93 -1.08 5.54 -17.29
C VAL A 93 -1.84 4.49 -16.47
N ALA A 94 -3.12 4.26 -16.75
CA ALA A 94 -3.92 3.27 -16.04
C ALA A 94 -3.35 1.85 -16.20
N PHE A 95 -2.90 1.49 -17.40
CA PHE A 95 -2.28 0.19 -17.62
C PHE A 95 -0.97 0.02 -16.82
N LYS A 96 -0.15 1.07 -16.78
CA LYS A 96 1.05 1.08 -15.93
C LYS A 96 0.73 0.96 -14.45
N GLN A 97 -0.35 1.61 -13.98
CA GLN A 97 -0.81 1.51 -12.60
C GLN A 97 -1.31 0.10 -12.25
N LEU A 98 -2.02 -0.57 -13.15
CA LEU A 98 -2.40 -1.98 -12.98
C LEU A 98 -1.17 -2.88 -12.87
N LEU A 99 -0.13 -2.62 -13.65
CA LEU A 99 1.13 -3.36 -13.61
C LEU A 99 1.84 -3.16 -12.26
N TRP A 100 1.94 -1.91 -11.79
CA TRP A 100 2.51 -1.60 -10.47
C TRP A 100 1.72 -2.21 -9.32
N LEU A 101 0.38 -2.18 -9.40
CA LEU A 101 -0.49 -2.85 -8.44
C LEU A 101 -0.25 -4.36 -8.42
N SER A 102 -0.08 -4.98 -9.59
CA SER A 102 0.23 -6.41 -9.69
C SER A 102 1.55 -6.75 -8.99
N ILE A 103 2.60 -5.97 -9.23
CA ILE A 103 3.91 -6.13 -8.58
C ILE A 103 3.77 -5.97 -7.06
N ALA A 104 3.04 -4.94 -6.60
CA ALA A 104 2.81 -4.69 -5.17
C ALA A 104 2.07 -5.85 -4.50
N LEU A 105 1.03 -6.41 -5.13
CA LEU A 105 0.30 -7.57 -4.59
C LEU A 105 1.17 -8.82 -4.55
N VAL A 106 1.99 -9.06 -5.57
CA VAL A 106 2.95 -10.18 -5.57
C VAL A 106 3.95 -10.02 -4.43
N LEU A 107 4.54 -8.83 -4.25
CA LEU A 107 5.47 -8.55 -3.17
C LEU A 107 4.81 -8.70 -1.79
N ALA A 108 3.57 -8.23 -1.63
CA ALA A 108 2.81 -8.40 -0.40
C ALA A 108 2.55 -9.88 -0.09
N ASN A 109 2.19 -10.68 -1.09
CA ASN A 109 2.02 -12.13 -0.94
C ASN A 109 3.32 -12.83 -0.56
N LEU A 110 4.43 -12.49 -1.20
CA LEU A 110 5.75 -13.01 -0.85
C LEU A 110 6.13 -12.64 0.60
N LEU A 111 5.87 -11.41 1.01
CA LEU A 111 6.12 -10.95 2.36
C LEU A 111 5.31 -11.77 3.39
N VAL A 112 4.03 -12.07 3.13
CA VAL A 112 3.20 -12.92 4.00
C VAL A 112 3.76 -14.33 4.12
N ILE A 113 4.30 -14.90 3.02
CA ILE A 113 4.86 -16.25 3.00
C ILE A 113 6.19 -16.32 3.77
N PHE A 114 7.08 -15.36 3.53
CA PHE A 114 8.44 -15.37 4.08
C PHE A 114 8.52 -14.80 5.50
N MET A 115 7.67 -13.82 5.83
CA MET A 115 7.69 -13.18 7.15
C MET A 115 6.87 -13.97 8.16
N LYS A 116 7.44 -15.04 8.68
CA LYS A 116 6.83 -15.86 9.75
C LYS A 116 6.85 -15.17 11.11
N ASP A 117 7.88 -14.39 11.39
CA ASP A 117 8.07 -13.71 12.66
C ASP A 117 8.39 -12.22 12.46
N TYR A 118 7.41 -11.36 12.74
CA TYR A 118 7.57 -9.90 12.68
C TYR A 118 8.54 -9.35 13.74
N ARG A 119 8.89 -10.15 14.77
CA ARG A 119 9.83 -9.76 15.82
C ARG A 119 11.24 -9.52 15.29
N VAL A 120 11.57 -10.11 14.14
CA VAL A 120 12.85 -9.87 13.47
C VAL A 120 13.01 -8.38 13.11
N LEU A 121 11.91 -7.70 12.72
CA LEU A 121 11.92 -6.27 12.41
C LEU A 121 12.35 -5.41 13.61
N ARG A 122 12.05 -5.85 14.84
CA ARG A 122 12.46 -5.17 16.08
C ARG A 122 13.98 -5.08 16.21
N ARG A 123 14.70 -6.12 15.78
CA ARG A 123 16.17 -6.14 15.83
C ARG A 123 16.80 -5.04 14.96
N PHE A 124 16.11 -4.66 13.88
CA PHE A 124 16.58 -3.66 12.93
C PHE A 124 15.93 -2.29 13.11
N SER A 125 15.40 -2.00 14.28
CA SER A 125 14.68 -0.77 14.60
C SER A 125 15.49 0.49 14.26
N TYR A 126 16.71 0.64 14.79
CA TYR A 126 17.55 1.82 14.52
C TYR A 126 18.05 1.89 13.07
N VAL A 127 18.29 0.75 12.44
CA VAL A 127 18.63 0.70 11.01
C VAL A 127 17.43 1.23 10.17
N SER A 128 16.22 0.84 10.52
CA SER A 128 15.01 1.35 9.89
C SER A 128 14.86 2.86 10.08
N MET A 129 15.20 3.40 11.26
CA MET A 129 15.21 4.84 11.49
C MET A 129 16.17 5.57 10.54
N VAL A 130 17.40 5.09 10.45
CA VAL A 130 18.42 5.70 9.58
C VAL A 130 18.00 5.64 8.12
N ILE A 131 17.52 4.48 7.65
CA ILE A 131 17.01 4.34 6.27
C ILE A 131 15.84 5.30 6.03
N GLY A 132 14.89 5.37 6.96
CA GLY A 132 13.73 6.27 6.86
C GLY A 132 14.15 7.73 6.75
N LEU A 133 15.11 8.17 7.58
CA LEU A 133 15.63 9.55 7.53
C LEU A 133 16.38 9.84 6.22
N VAL A 134 17.23 8.91 5.76
CA VAL A 134 17.96 9.08 4.48
C VAL A 134 16.97 9.18 3.32
N LEU A 135 15.94 8.33 3.29
CA LEU A 135 14.89 8.40 2.26
C LEU A 135 14.12 9.72 2.33
N LEU A 136 13.82 10.21 3.53
CA LEU A 136 13.11 11.47 3.70
C LEU A 136 13.91 12.67 3.19
N LEU A 137 15.22 12.66 3.39
CA LEU A 137 16.13 13.73 2.98
C LEU A 137 16.57 13.61 1.51
N SER A 138 16.43 12.44 0.90
CA SER A 138 16.93 12.17 -0.46
C SER A 138 16.40 13.12 -1.56
N PRO A 139 15.13 13.60 -1.55
CA PRO A 139 14.66 14.54 -2.57
C PRO A 139 15.27 15.94 -2.45
N MET A 140 15.82 16.29 -1.29
CA MET A 140 16.46 17.59 -1.07
C MET A 140 17.84 17.65 -1.73
N LEU A 141 18.44 16.51 -2.08
CA LEU A 141 19.73 16.46 -2.76
C LEU A 141 19.61 17.04 -4.19
N PRO A 142 20.49 17.97 -4.59
CA PRO A 142 20.37 18.66 -5.88
C PRO A 142 20.54 17.76 -7.09
N VAL A 143 21.23 16.62 -6.93
CA VAL A 143 21.56 15.68 -8.03
C VAL A 143 20.42 14.72 -8.33
N ILE A 144 19.63 14.32 -7.31
CA ILE A 144 18.66 13.23 -7.39
C ILE A 144 17.22 13.76 -7.36
N GLY A 145 17.00 14.85 -6.63
CA GLY A 145 15.68 15.45 -6.45
C GLY A 145 15.14 16.07 -7.73
N SER A 146 13.88 15.83 -8.03
CA SER A 146 13.18 16.48 -9.13
C SER A 146 11.99 17.27 -8.62
N GLU A 147 11.84 18.47 -9.16
CA GLU A 147 10.69 19.31 -8.87
C GLU A 147 9.54 18.95 -9.80
N GLN A 148 8.37 18.64 -9.22
CA GLN A 148 7.14 18.42 -9.94
C GLN A 148 6.02 19.17 -9.23
N TYR A 149 5.22 19.91 -9.98
CA TYR A 149 4.10 20.71 -9.44
C TYR A 149 4.52 21.71 -8.33
N GLY A 150 5.72 22.30 -8.43
CA GLY A 150 6.23 23.25 -7.43
C GLY A 150 6.74 22.63 -6.13
N ALA A 151 6.80 21.30 -6.02
CA ALA A 151 7.30 20.59 -4.84
C ALA A 151 8.49 19.68 -5.19
N ARG A 152 9.56 19.77 -4.39
CA ARG A 152 10.78 18.97 -4.54
C ARG A 152 10.77 17.75 -3.64
N ILE A 153 9.83 16.82 -3.93
CA ILE A 153 9.58 15.60 -3.14
C ILE A 153 9.77 14.32 -3.94
N TRP A 154 10.12 14.45 -5.22
CA TRP A 154 10.27 13.32 -6.14
C TRP A 154 11.74 13.04 -6.45
N VAL A 155 12.05 11.77 -6.65
CA VAL A 155 13.34 11.30 -7.15
C VAL A 155 13.13 10.66 -8.51
N LYS A 156 13.93 11.07 -9.51
CA LYS A 156 13.92 10.46 -10.84
C LYS A 156 14.98 9.36 -10.93
N ILE A 157 14.54 8.15 -11.29
CA ILE A 157 15.44 7.07 -11.62
C ILE A 157 15.41 6.88 -13.14
N PRO A 158 16.55 7.00 -13.84
CA PRO A 158 16.62 6.73 -15.28
C PRO A 158 16.06 5.33 -15.59
N GLY A 159 15.11 5.23 -16.51
CA GLY A 159 14.49 3.97 -16.92
C GLY A 159 13.30 3.46 -16.08
N LEU A 160 13.15 3.88 -14.81
CA LEU A 160 12.06 3.45 -13.92
C LEU A 160 10.99 4.53 -13.69
N GLY A 161 11.29 5.79 -14.04
CA GLY A 161 10.38 6.91 -13.80
C GLY A 161 10.68 7.69 -12.53
N SER A 162 9.70 8.44 -12.02
CA SER A 162 9.79 9.18 -10.76
C SER A 162 9.02 8.47 -9.65
N PHE A 163 9.60 8.41 -8.46
CA PHE A 163 8.95 7.90 -7.27
C PHE A 163 9.14 8.87 -6.10
N GLN A 164 8.27 8.75 -5.10
CA GLN A 164 8.31 9.59 -3.91
C GLN A 164 8.95 8.80 -2.75
N PRO A 165 10.19 9.09 -2.34
CA PRO A 165 10.89 8.34 -1.29
C PRO A 165 10.19 8.42 0.07
N SER A 166 9.46 9.48 0.35
CA SER A 166 8.73 9.66 1.62
C SER A 166 7.67 8.57 1.85
N GLU A 167 7.13 7.94 0.81
CA GLU A 167 6.20 6.81 0.96
C GLU A 167 6.89 5.59 1.59
N PHE A 168 8.11 5.30 1.15
CA PHE A 168 8.93 4.26 1.76
C PHE A 168 9.46 4.67 3.14
N ALA A 169 9.84 5.94 3.30
CA ALA A 169 10.30 6.47 4.59
C ALA A 169 9.25 6.28 5.69
N LYS A 170 7.97 6.50 5.38
CA LYS A 170 6.85 6.26 6.32
C LYS A 170 6.84 4.83 6.86
N LEU A 171 7.08 3.82 5.99
CA LEU A 171 7.12 2.42 6.41
C LEU A 171 8.29 2.14 7.36
N PHE A 172 9.49 2.61 7.02
CA PHE A 172 10.68 2.41 7.84
C PHE A 172 10.56 3.13 9.19
N LEU A 173 10.03 4.35 9.20
CA LEU A 173 9.79 5.09 10.44
C LEU A 173 8.68 4.45 11.28
N ALA A 174 7.63 3.89 10.67
CA ALA A 174 6.61 3.14 11.38
C ALA A 174 7.18 1.90 12.08
N PHE A 175 8.09 1.16 11.42
CA PHE A 175 8.79 0.04 12.05
C PHE A 175 9.67 0.49 13.21
N PHE A 176 10.39 1.59 13.07
CA PHE A 176 11.16 2.17 14.16
C PHE A 176 10.28 2.55 15.33
N PHE A 177 9.25 3.36 15.13
CA PHE A 177 8.38 3.83 16.20
C PHE A 177 7.65 2.68 16.89
N ALA A 178 7.15 1.69 16.15
CA ALA A 178 6.49 0.53 16.73
C ALA A 178 7.42 -0.25 17.67
N SER A 179 8.67 -0.46 17.23
CA SER A 179 9.69 -1.13 18.06
C SER A 179 10.10 -0.30 19.27
N TYR A 180 10.36 0.99 19.05
CA TYR A 180 10.79 1.91 20.11
C TYR A 180 9.72 2.06 21.20
N LEU A 181 8.48 2.27 20.83
CA LEU A 181 7.35 2.39 21.77
C LEU A 181 7.13 1.09 22.55
N TYR A 182 7.30 -0.06 21.88
CA TYR A 182 7.20 -1.35 22.56
C TYR A 182 8.31 -1.56 23.61
N ASP A 183 9.55 -1.17 23.29
CA ASP A 183 10.69 -1.33 24.19
C ASP A 183 10.64 -0.38 25.39
N HIS A 184 10.07 0.83 25.21
CA HIS A 184 9.99 1.87 26.22
C HIS A 184 8.59 2.01 26.85
N ARG A 185 7.67 1.06 26.57
CA ARG A 185 6.28 1.13 27.06
C ARG A 185 6.16 1.33 28.56
N ASP A 186 7.00 0.65 29.34
CA ASP A 186 6.94 0.71 30.80
C ASP A 186 7.47 2.05 31.33
N GLN A 187 8.43 2.66 30.66
CA GLN A 187 8.95 3.99 30.96
C GLN A 187 7.93 5.08 30.58
N LEU A 188 7.24 4.90 29.47
CA LEU A 188 6.20 5.83 28.99
C LEU A 188 4.92 5.74 29.83
N ALA A 189 4.62 4.55 30.40
CA ALA A 189 3.45 4.33 31.25
C ALA A 189 3.63 4.90 32.67
N VAL A 190 4.87 4.98 33.19
CA VAL A 190 5.14 5.59 34.48
C VAL A 190 5.21 7.10 34.31
N GLY A 191 4.15 7.78 34.73
CA GLY A 191 4.05 9.25 34.66
C GLY A 191 5.21 9.95 35.30
N GLY A 192 5.92 10.78 34.54
CA GLY A 192 6.97 11.67 35.01
C GLY A 192 6.43 12.90 35.73
N LYS A 193 7.28 13.91 35.96
CA LYS A 193 6.91 15.16 36.64
C LYS A 193 5.74 15.85 35.97
N LYS A 194 4.76 16.30 36.76
CA LYS A 194 3.69 17.17 36.28
C LYS A 194 4.27 18.56 35.96
N VAL A 195 4.29 18.94 34.69
CA VAL A 195 4.66 20.30 34.24
C VAL A 195 3.42 20.93 33.61
N LEU A 196 2.96 22.03 34.14
CA LEU A 196 1.77 22.76 33.65
C LEU A 196 0.48 21.90 33.52
N GLY A 197 0.26 20.91 34.41
CA GLY A 197 -0.92 20.07 34.37
C GLY A 197 -0.84 18.85 33.42
N LEU A 198 0.20 18.75 32.60
CA LEU A 198 0.50 17.62 31.73
C LEU A 198 1.53 16.69 32.40
N GLN A 199 1.23 15.40 32.45
CA GLN A 199 2.18 14.37 32.89
C GLN A 199 3.13 14.07 31.73
N LEU A 200 4.38 14.54 31.83
CA LEU A 200 5.42 14.19 30.87
C LEU A 200 5.99 12.80 31.19
N PRO A 201 6.21 11.92 30.20
CA PRO A 201 6.88 10.65 30.43
C PRO A 201 8.31 10.88 30.94
N ARG A 202 8.79 10.02 31.81
CA ARG A 202 10.21 10.01 32.23
C ARG A 202 11.04 9.50 31.05
N ILE A 203 11.89 10.35 30.51
CA ILE A 203 12.93 9.98 29.54
C ILE A 203 14.13 9.45 30.32
#